data_ff97c95be147aec822dabbb39b8ab4bd
#
_entry.id   ff97c95be147aec822dabbb39b8ab4bd
#
_cell.length_a   1.000
_cell.length_b   1.000
_cell.length_c   1.000
_cell.angle_alpha   90.00
_cell.angle_beta   90.00
_cell.angle_gamma   90.00
#
_symmetry.space_group_name_H-M   'P 1'
#
loop_
_entity.id
_entity.type
_entity.pdbx_description
1 polymer ?
#
loop_
_entity_poly.entity_id
_entity_poly.type
_entity_poly.pdbx_seq_one_letter_code
_entity_poly.pdbx_strand_id
1 'polypeptide(L)'
;MTRLGFSSSGSATSTLNLKQALWQTLRRVKWRVDSVLDKCGYTLQKKVEGFSFFSQLLNERIKTSTEIVFVQIGANDGTSFDPLYPLIKKSPRQFRGLVVEPLKDKFELLKRAYADIESVIPVNMAVHNTEKEMMIHRVRPDLEKRLGPWARGIGSFDSEHYKLSYLHNSLMVTERVICTTFDALLAAHNISNIELLITDTEGYDFEILRNIDLAKHRPVYIHFEHGLPVGLMSWEQYKDLIRYMTQHGYNISHESHDATAFLPQALQL
;
A
#
# COMPACT_ATOMS: atom_id res chain seq x y z
N MET A 1 20.68 30.60 67.14
CA MET A 1 20.09 29.55 66.28
C MET A 1 19.61 30.20 64.99
N THR A 2 20.45 30.15 63.95
CA THR A 2 20.22 30.83 62.65
C THR A 2 19.84 29.78 61.64
N ARG A 3 18.64 29.83 61.09
CA ARG A 3 18.19 28.94 59.99
C ARG A 3 18.68 29.50 58.66
N LEU A 4 19.47 28.74 57.97
CA LEU A 4 19.83 28.97 56.57
C LEU A 4 18.70 28.43 55.68
N GLY A 5 18.05 29.31 54.90
CA GLY A 5 17.10 28.96 53.87
C GLY A 5 17.83 28.61 52.57
N PHE A 6 17.65 27.39 52.09
CA PHE A 6 18.06 27.01 50.73
C PHE A 6 16.96 27.40 49.73
N SER A 7 17.27 28.31 48.82
CA SER A 7 16.41 28.66 47.69
C SER A 7 16.70 27.72 46.51
N SER A 8 15.79 26.84 46.16
CA SER A 8 15.82 25.97 44.99
C SER A 8 15.01 26.57 43.84
N SER A 9 15.51 27.60 43.18
CA SER A 9 14.81 28.24 42.04
C SER A 9 15.59 28.28 40.72
N GLY A 10 16.72 27.55 40.60
CA GLY A 10 17.62 27.65 39.46
C GLY A 10 17.41 26.61 38.33
N SER A 11 16.70 25.49 38.55
CA SER A 11 16.67 24.40 37.60
C SER A 11 15.46 24.39 36.65
N ALA A 12 14.37 24.98 37.03
CA ALA A 12 13.12 24.97 36.22
C ALA A 12 13.16 25.97 35.04
N THR A 13 13.83 27.10 35.21
CA THR A 13 13.94 28.14 34.17
C THR A 13 14.89 27.77 33.04
N SER A 14 15.95 26.98 33.31
CA SER A 14 16.89 26.52 32.26
C SER A 14 16.30 25.45 31.33
N THR A 15 15.49 24.54 31.86
CA THR A 15 14.81 23.49 31.10
C THR A 15 13.66 24.05 30.22
N LEU A 16 12.97 25.10 30.70
CA LEU A 16 11.95 25.79 29.89
C LEU A 16 12.57 26.51 28.69
N ASN A 17 13.70 27.18 28.89
CA ASN A 17 14.43 27.86 27.81
C ASN A 17 14.99 26.89 26.75
N LEU A 18 15.49 25.73 27.17
CA LEU A 18 15.97 24.70 26.20
C LEU A 18 14.83 24.12 25.36
N LYS A 19 13.68 23.83 25.98
CA LYS A 19 12.48 23.35 25.26
C LYS A 19 11.98 24.41 24.26
N GLN A 20 11.94 25.67 24.65
CA GLN A 20 11.53 26.75 23.75
C GLN A 20 12.52 26.91 22.57
N ALA A 21 13.82 26.87 22.81
CA ALA A 21 14.84 26.95 21.76
C ALA A 21 14.75 25.76 20.80
N LEU A 22 14.55 24.55 21.32
CA LEU A 22 14.34 23.34 20.51
C LEU A 22 13.08 23.47 19.65
N TRP A 23 11.96 23.92 20.22
CA TRP A 23 10.71 24.15 19.50
C TRP A 23 10.85 25.20 18.37
N GLN A 24 11.59 26.29 18.62
CA GLN A 24 11.85 27.29 17.60
C GLN A 24 12.71 26.74 16.45
N THR A 25 13.71 25.92 16.78
CA THR A 25 14.57 25.27 15.79
C THR A 25 13.77 24.28 14.96
N LEU A 26 12.95 23.41 15.57
CA LEU A 26 12.07 22.47 14.89
C LEU A 26 11.05 23.18 13.97
N ARG A 27 10.47 24.30 14.43
CA ARG A 27 9.58 25.13 13.59
C ARG A 27 10.29 25.69 12.36
N ARG A 28 11.54 26.17 12.50
CA ARG A 28 12.32 26.68 11.35
C ARG A 28 12.67 25.58 10.37
N VAL A 29 13.05 24.41 10.85
CA VAL A 29 13.32 23.23 10.01
C VAL A 29 12.04 22.80 9.28
N LYS A 30 10.94 22.67 10.02
CA LYS A 30 9.64 22.34 9.40
C LYS A 30 9.27 23.33 8.32
N TRP A 31 9.33 24.63 8.59
CA TRP A 31 9.00 25.67 7.61
C TRP A 31 9.86 25.59 6.33
N ARG A 32 11.16 25.32 6.48
CA ARG A 32 12.05 25.13 5.30
C ARG A 32 11.68 23.91 4.49
N VAL A 33 11.39 22.79 5.17
CA VAL A 33 10.96 21.54 4.53
C VAL A 33 9.62 21.76 3.82
N ASP A 34 8.64 22.32 4.51
CA ASP A 34 7.32 22.64 3.94
C ASP A 34 7.45 23.56 2.70
N SER A 35 8.29 24.59 2.76
CA SER A 35 8.52 25.52 1.64
C SER A 35 9.19 24.87 0.41
N VAL A 36 10.07 23.88 0.63
CA VAL A 36 10.68 23.12 -0.48
C VAL A 36 9.66 22.16 -1.07
N LEU A 37 8.93 21.47 -0.23
CA LEU A 37 7.91 20.51 -0.65
C LEU A 37 6.79 21.21 -1.43
N ASP A 38 6.30 22.35 -0.94
CA ASP A 38 5.27 23.16 -1.60
C ASP A 38 5.67 23.57 -3.02
N LYS A 39 6.93 23.99 -3.21
CA LYS A 39 7.49 24.27 -4.54
C LYS A 39 7.56 23.05 -5.46
N CYS A 40 7.61 21.84 -4.88
CA CYS A 40 7.60 20.57 -5.60
C CYS A 40 6.19 19.99 -5.73
N GLY A 41 5.15 20.67 -5.22
CA GLY A 41 3.77 20.20 -5.23
C GLY A 41 3.44 19.19 -4.12
N TYR A 42 4.22 19.16 -3.03
CA TYR A 42 4.00 18.27 -1.90
C TYR A 42 3.62 19.03 -0.64
N THR A 43 2.79 18.41 0.20
CA THR A 43 2.41 18.91 1.53
C THR A 43 2.67 17.85 2.59
N LEU A 44 3.34 18.23 3.70
CA LEU A 44 3.47 17.37 4.88
C LEU A 44 2.25 17.50 5.78
N GLN A 45 1.59 16.40 6.06
CA GLN A 45 0.54 16.33 7.06
C GLN A 45 1.02 15.58 8.31
N LYS A 46 0.51 15.98 9.49
CA LYS A 46 0.76 15.23 10.72
C LYS A 46 0.06 13.89 10.60
N LYS A 47 0.81 12.79 10.81
CA LYS A 47 0.22 11.46 10.91
C LYS A 47 -0.77 11.43 12.09
N VAL A 48 -2.03 11.15 11.79
CA VAL A 48 -3.06 10.89 12.80
C VAL A 48 -3.18 9.38 12.92
N GLU A 49 -3.09 8.83 14.12
CA GLU A 49 -3.25 7.39 14.34
C GLU A 49 -4.62 6.93 13.82
N GLY A 50 -4.63 5.83 13.07
CA GLY A 50 -5.84 5.31 12.42
C GLY A 50 -6.31 6.10 11.19
N PHE A 51 -5.56 7.12 10.75
CA PHE A 51 -5.86 7.85 9.54
C PHE A 51 -5.13 7.23 8.35
N SER A 52 -5.89 6.79 7.36
CA SER A 52 -5.40 6.47 6.01
C SER A 52 -6.13 7.34 5.02
N PHE A 53 -5.38 8.05 4.19
CA PHE A 53 -5.93 8.87 3.11
C PHE A 53 -6.73 8.02 2.13
N PHE A 54 -6.20 6.86 1.78
CA PHE A 54 -6.90 5.89 0.93
C PHE A 54 -8.26 5.50 1.51
N SER A 55 -8.29 5.11 2.79
CA SER A 55 -9.54 4.71 3.46
C SER A 55 -10.57 5.84 3.49
N GLN A 56 -10.14 7.08 3.65
CA GLN A 56 -11.06 8.23 3.60
C GLN A 56 -11.61 8.46 2.19
N LEU A 57 -10.76 8.49 1.17
CA LEU A 57 -11.20 8.61 -0.22
C LEU A 57 -12.23 7.55 -0.57
N LEU A 58 -11.94 6.30 -0.22
CA LEU A 58 -12.82 5.19 -0.53
C LEU A 58 -14.14 5.26 0.24
N ASN A 59 -14.13 5.64 1.52
CA ASN A 59 -15.35 5.83 2.30
C ASN A 59 -16.24 6.96 1.74
N GLU A 60 -15.65 8.07 1.28
CA GLU A 60 -16.43 9.13 0.62
C GLU A 60 -16.98 8.64 -0.74
N ARG A 61 -16.16 7.92 -1.49
CA ARG A 61 -16.60 7.38 -2.79
C ARG A 61 -17.76 6.39 -2.66
N ILE A 62 -17.74 5.52 -1.67
CA ILE A 62 -18.84 4.57 -1.39
C ILE A 62 -20.17 5.30 -1.13
N LYS A 63 -20.16 6.49 -0.54
CA LYS A 63 -21.39 7.27 -0.29
C LYS A 63 -22.02 7.82 -1.56
N THR A 64 -21.22 8.08 -2.58
CA THR A 64 -21.64 8.78 -3.81
C THR A 64 -21.73 7.86 -5.03
N SER A 65 -21.09 6.69 -5.00
CA SER A 65 -21.05 5.75 -6.14
C SER A 65 -22.15 4.69 -6.05
N THR A 66 -22.71 4.34 -7.18
CA THR A 66 -23.62 3.18 -7.29
C THR A 66 -22.86 1.89 -7.54
N GLU A 67 -21.71 1.96 -8.23
CA GLU A 67 -20.84 0.84 -8.50
C GLU A 67 -19.36 1.29 -8.46
N ILE A 68 -18.49 0.49 -7.88
CA ILE A 68 -17.02 0.65 -7.87
C ILE A 68 -16.42 -0.58 -8.54
N VAL A 69 -15.87 -0.39 -9.74
CA VAL A 69 -15.15 -1.45 -10.47
C VAL A 69 -13.72 -1.47 -10.01
N PHE A 70 -13.24 -2.60 -9.49
CA PHE A 70 -11.91 -2.68 -8.91
C PHE A 70 -11.10 -3.89 -9.37
N VAL A 71 -9.78 -3.76 -9.27
CA VAL A 71 -8.82 -4.85 -9.40
C VAL A 71 -7.84 -4.77 -8.24
N GLN A 72 -7.70 -5.85 -7.49
CA GLN A 72 -6.72 -5.98 -6.41
C GLN A 72 -5.73 -7.09 -6.77
N ILE A 73 -4.45 -6.76 -6.82
CA ILE A 73 -3.34 -7.67 -7.15
C ILE A 73 -2.53 -7.89 -5.89
N GLY A 74 -2.35 -9.15 -5.47
CA GLY A 74 -1.76 -9.53 -4.20
C GLY A 74 -2.79 -9.56 -3.08
N ALA A 75 -3.94 -10.21 -3.32
CA ALA A 75 -5.05 -10.21 -2.37
C ALA A 75 -4.86 -11.16 -1.17
N ASN A 76 -3.79 -11.96 -1.15
CA ASN A 76 -3.46 -12.93 -0.10
C ASN A 76 -4.69 -13.80 0.27
N ASP A 77 -5.01 -13.93 1.57
CA ASP A 77 -6.16 -14.69 2.05
C ASP A 77 -7.50 -13.93 1.95
N GLY A 78 -7.49 -12.70 1.44
CA GLY A 78 -8.65 -11.83 1.24
C GLY A 78 -9.24 -11.23 2.51
N THR A 79 -8.56 -11.36 3.66
CA THR A 79 -9.06 -10.87 4.96
C THR A 79 -7.96 -10.24 5.81
N SER A 80 -6.76 -10.82 5.81
CA SER A 80 -5.65 -10.36 6.63
C SER A 80 -5.02 -9.12 6.00
N PHE A 81 -4.96 -8.02 6.76
CA PHE A 81 -4.36 -6.75 6.34
C PHE A 81 -4.99 -6.10 5.10
N ASP A 82 -6.15 -6.59 4.65
CA ASP A 82 -6.86 -6.10 3.48
C ASP A 82 -7.74 -4.88 3.83
N PRO A 83 -7.44 -3.68 3.31
CA PRO A 83 -8.24 -2.48 3.57
C PRO A 83 -9.59 -2.49 2.84
N LEU A 84 -9.73 -3.29 1.79
CA LEU A 84 -10.91 -3.31 0.92
C LEU A 84 -11.98 -4.31 1.40
N TYR A 85 -11.57 -5.47 1.90
CA TYR A 85 -12.49 -6.53 2.31
C TYR A 85 -13.60 -6.09 3.28
N PRO A 86 -13.31 -5.35 4.38
CA PRO A 86 -14.36 -4.89 5.29
C PRO A 86 -15.39 -3.97 4.61
N LEU A 87 -14.98 -3.19 3.63
CA LEU A 87 -15.84 -2.26 2.89
C LEU A 87 -16.71 -3.03 1.89
N ILE A 88 -16.16 -3.99 1.18
CA ILE A 88 -16.90 -4.88 0.28
C ILE A 88 -17.94 -5.68 1.08
N LYS A 89 -17.58 -6.26 2.22
CA LYS A 89 -18.52 -7.00 3.07
C LYS A 89 -19.66 -6.13 3.59
N LYS A 90 -19.40 -4.85 3.86
CA LYS A 90 -20.43 -3.89 4.30
C LYS A 90 -21.38 -3.48 3.16
N SER A 91 -20.87 -3.38 1.94
CA SER A 91 -21.61 -2.87 0.77
C SER A 91 -21.39 -3.73 -0.48
N PRO A 92 -21.66 -5.04 -0.44
CA PRO A 92 -21.21 -5.97 -1.50
C PRO A 92 -21.79 -5.67 -2.87
N ARG A 93 -22.97 -5.06 -2.95
CA ARG A 93 -23.62 -4.70 -4.23
C ARG A 93 -22.97 -3.50 -4.93
N GLN A 94 -22.15 -2.74 -4.22
CA GLN A 94 -21.45 -1.57 -4.79
C GLN A 94 -20.11 -1.92 -5.38
N PHE A 95 -19.61 -3.13 -5.15
CA PHE A 95 -18.29 -3.54 -5.65
C PHE A 95 -18.41 -4.63 -6.70
N ARG A 96 -17.70 -4.46 -7.80
CA ARG A 96 -17.53 -5.47 -8.84
C ARG A 96 -16.08 -5.51 -9.29
N GLY A 97 -15.45 -6.68 -9.28
CA GLY A 97 -14.06 -6.72 -9.69
C GLY A 97 -13.35 -8.03 -9.46
N LEU A 98 -12.01 -7.93 -9.48
CA LEU A 98 -11.11 -9.06 -9.38
C LEU A 98 -10.25 -8.94 -8.10
N VAL A 99 -10.04 -10.07 -7.45
CA VAL A 99 -9.06 -10.25 -6.39
C VAL A 99 -8.09 -11.35 -6.82
N VAL A 100 -6.82 -10.99 -6.99
CA VAL A 100 -5.80 -11.82 -7.66
C VAL A 100 -4.76 -12.27 -6.66
N GLU A 101 -4.57 -13.59 -6.56
CA GLU A 101 -3.60 -14.19 -5.65
C GLU A 101 -2.94 -15.41 -6.29
N PRO A 102 -1.62 -15.42 -6.47
CA PRO A 102 -0.92 -16.50 -7.15
C PRO A 102 -0.74 -17.77 -6.30
N LEU A 103 -0.56 -17.65 -4.99
CA LEU A 103 -0.28 -18.78 -4.10
C LEU A 103 -1.55 -19.60 -3.85
N LYS A 104 -1.51 -20.87 -4.20
CA LYS A 104 -2.70 -21.73 -4.22
C LYS A 104 -3.41 -21.84 -2.86
N ASP A 105 -2.68 -22.01 -1.78
CA ASP A 105 -3.25 -22.10 -0.43
C ASP A 105 -3.89 -20.79 0.03
N LYS A 106 -3.31 -19.64 -0.32
CA LYS A 106 -3.89 -18.30 -0.08
C LYS A 106 -5.14 -18.10 -0.94
N PHE A 107 -5.06 -18.43 -2.21
CA PHE A 107 -6.20 -18.38 -3.13
C PHE A 107 -7.39 -19.19 -2.65
N GLU A 108 -7.19 -20.39 -2.08
CA GLU A 108 -8.30 -21.19 -1.52
C GLU A 108 -8.94 -20.50 -0.29
N LEU A 109 -8.19 -19.71 0.49
CA LEU A 109 -8.74 -18.88 1.56
C LEU A 109 -9.48 -17.67 0.97
N LEU A 110 -8.89 -17.00 -0.01
CA LEU A 110 -9.47 -15.89 -0.75
C LEU A 110 -10.84 -16.26 -1.34
N LYS A 111 -10.94 -17.40 -2.02
CA LYS A 111 -12.22 -17.93 -2.52
C LYS A 111 -13.28 -18.08 -1.45
N ARG A 112 -12.89 -18.55 -0.28
CA ARG A 112 -13.83 -18.71 0.86
C ARG A 112 -14.26 -17.35 1.41
N ALA A 113 -13.35 -16.39 1.48
CA ALA A 113 -13.65 -15.04 1.95
C ALA A 113 -14.72 -14.34 1.11
N TYR A 114 -14.71 -14.56 -0.20
CA TYR A 114 -15.62 -13.94 -1.17
C TYR A 114 -16.74 -14.87 -1.68
N ALA A 115 -16.91 -16.06 -1.10
CA ALA A 115 -17.86 -17.07 -1.61
C ALA A 115 -19.32 -16.61 -1.67
N ASP A 116 -19.72 -15.66 -0.86
CA ASP A 116 -21.07 -15.06 -0.78
C ASP A 116 -21.20 -13.74 -1.57
N ILE A 117 -20.18 -13.35 -2.36
CA ILE A 117 -20.15 -12.08 -3.11
C ILE A 117 -19.87 -12.38 -4.60
N GLU A 118 -20.92 -12.66 -5.35
CA GLU A 118 -20.83 -13.06 -6.77
C GLU A 118 -20.19 -12.00 -7.69
N SER A 119 -20.26 -10.73 -7.31
CA SER A 119 -19.68 -9.62 -8.07
C SER A 119 -18.15 -9.51 -7.95
N VAL A 120 -17.53 -10.27 -7.05
CA VAL A 120 -16.07 -10.32 -6.85
C VAL A 120 -15.53 -11.66 -7.28
N ILE A 121 -14.62 -11.65 -8.23
CA ILE A 121 -14.07 -12.87 -8.85
C ILE A 121 -12.64 -13.10 -8.35
N PRO A 122 -12.39 -14.14 -7.54
CA PRO A 122 -11.04 -14.57 -7.19
C PRO A 122 -10.33 -15.21 -8.39
N VAL A 123 -9.06 -14.83 -8.62
CA VAL A 123 -8.23 -15.33 -9.73
C VAL A 123 -6.90 -15.85 -9.20
N ASN A 124 -6.57 -17.13 -9.52
CA ASN A 124 -5.31 -17.75 -9.08
C ASN A 124 -4.23 -17.57 -10.14
N MET A 125 -3.67 -16.40 -10.22
CA MET A 125 -2.57 -16.01 -11.10
C MET A 125 -1.71 -14.93 -10.46
N ALA A 126 -0.50 -14.78 -10.97
CA ALA A 126 0.29 -13.56 -10.74
C ALA A 126 0.14 -12.62 -11.95
N VAL A 127 0.34 -11.33 -11.74
CA VAL A 127 0.42 -10.36 -12.83
C VAL A 127 1.89 -10.14 -13.17
N HIS A 128 2.25 -10.37 -14.43
CA HIS A 128 3.60 -10.19 -14.96
C HIS A 128 3.53 -9.69 -16.40
N ASN A 129 4.53 -8.94 -16.85
CA ASN A 129 4.46 -8.26 -18.14
C ASN A 129 4.67 -9.19 -19.34
N THR A 130 5.51 -10.20 -19.19
CA THR A 130 5.95 -11.08 -20.30
C THR A 130 5.92 -12.56 -19.97
N GLU A 131 6.28 -12.95 -18.75
CA GLU A 131 6.40 -14.34 -18.37
C GLU A 131 5.03 -15.00 -18.17
N LYS A 132 4.93 -16.26 -18.54
CA LYS A 132 3.73 -17.08 -18.33
C LYS A 132 3.77 -17.84 -17.01
N GLU A 133 4.94 -18.02 -16.46
CA GLU A 133 5.19 -18.72 -15.20
C GLU A 133 6.38 -18.07 -14.49
N MET A 134 6.29 -17.95 -13.18
CA MET A 134 7.36 -17.43 -12.32
C MET A 134 7.50 -18.27 -11.06
N MET A 135 8.62 -18.10 -10.37
CA MET A 135 8.87 -18.73 -9.08
C MET A 135 8.66 -17.69 -7.98
N ILE A 136 7.73 -17.94 -7.05
CA ILE A 136 7.57 -17.13 -5.84
C ILE A 136 8.35 -17.77 -4.70
N HIS A 137 9.13 -16.96 -4.01
CA HIS A 137 9.84 -17.30 -2.79
C HIS A 137 8.99 -16.86 -1.59
N ARG A 138 8.57 -17.80 -0.76
CA ARG A 138 7.64 -17.55 0.36
C ARG A 138 8.12 -18.23 1.64
N VAL A 139 7.60 -17.78 2.76
CA VAL A 139 7.76 -18.51 4.01
C VAL A 139 7.08 -19.88 3.90
N ARG A 140 7.73 -20.92 4.43
CA ARG A 140 7.15 -22.27 4.48
C ARG A 140 5.80 -22.24 5.19
N PRO A 141 4.71 -22.80 4.59
CA PRO A 141 3.35 -22.73 5.15
C PRO A 141 3.22 -23.31 6.55
N ASP A 142 4.00 -24.36 6.88
CA ASP A 142 4.02 -24.99 8.21
C ASP A 142 4.61 -24.07 9.30
N LEU A 143 5.38 -23.04 8.92
CA LEU A 143 6.02 -22.12 9.84
C LEU A 143 5.27 -20.79 10.01
N GLU A 144 4.39 -20.42 9.10
CA GLU A 144 3.65 -19.13 9.14
C GLU A 144 2.98 -18.88 10.49
N LYS A 145 2.30 -19.90 11.05
CA LYS A 145 1.64 -19.78 12.36
C LYS A 145 2.61 -19.55 13.52
N ARG A 146 3.85 -20.05 13.41
CA ARG A 146 4.87 -19.91 14.45
C ARG A 146 5.57 -18.57 14.41
N LEU A 147 5.74 -18.01 13.21
CA LEU A 147 6.40 -16.71 12.99
C LEU A 147 5.45 -15.54 13.25
N GLY A 148 4.14 -15.74 13.09
CA GLY A 148 3.12 -14.73 13.32
C GLY A 148 2.36 -14.32 12.04
N PRO A 149 1.30 -13.49 12.18
CA PRO A 149 0.42 -13.15 11.06
C PRO A 149 1.15 -12.50 9.87
N TRP A 150 2.17 -11.67 10.13
CA TRP A 150 2.96 -10.99 9.11
C TRP A 150 3.67 -11.94 8.14
N ALA A 151 4.08 -13.13 8.60
CA ALA A 151 4.77 -14.12 7.77
C ALA A 151 3.89 -14.67 6.63
N ARG A 152 2.57 -14.50 6.72
CA ARG A 152 1.62 -14.93 5.68
C ARG A 152 1.64 -14.03 4.44
N GLY A 153 2.06 -12.78 4.60
CA GLY A 153 2.20 -11.82 3.50
C GLY A 153 3.44 -12.08 2.67
N ILE A 154 4.50 -12.62 3.25
CA ILE A 154 5.77 -12.79 2.57
C ILE A 154 5.67 -13.77 1.41
N GLY A 155 5.63 -13.22 0.19
CA GLY A 155 5.63 -13.98 -1.05
C GLY A 155 6.09 -13.10 -2.20
N SER A 156 7.35 -13.21 -2.63
CA SER A 156 7.98 -12.32 -3.61
C SER A 156 8.64 -13.08 -4.75
N PHE A 157 8.75 -12.46 -5.91
CA PHE A 157 9.59 -12.94 -7.00
C PHE A 157 11.08 -12.76 -6.73
N ASP A 158 11.45 -11.89 -5.77
CA ASP A 158 12.84 -11.75 -5.33
C ASP A 158 13.23 -12.88 -4.37
N SER A 159 14.22 -13.67 -4.77
CA SER A 159 14.75 -14.77 -3.97
C SER A 159 15.45 -14.32 -2.67
N GLU A 160 15.78 -13.04 -2.56
CA GLU A 160 16.45 -12.44 -1.40
C GLU A 160 15.51 -11.65 -0.48
N HIS A 161 14.22 -11.55 -0.84
CA HIS A 161 13.20 -10.82 -0.09
C HIS A 161 13.16 -11.19 1.41
N TYR A 162 13.42 -12.44 1.76
CA TYR A 162 13.47 -12.89 3.16
C TYR A 162 14.42 -12.07 4.05
N LYS A 163 15.47 -11.46 3.46
CA LYS A 163 16.43 -10.62 4.19
C LYS A 163 15.78 -9.35 4.73
N LEU A 164 14.80 -8.80 4.04
CA LEU A 164 14.07 -7.60 4.45
C LEU A 164 13.29 -7.84 5.75
N SER A 165 12.87 -9.07 5.98
CA SER A 165 12.17 -9.50 7.20
C SER A 165 13.08 -10.18 8.22
N TYR A 166 14.41 -10.08 8.04
CA TYR A 166 15.43 -10.70 8.91
C TYR A 166 15.25 -12.21 9.08
N LEU A 167 14.68 -12.88 8.08
CA LEU A 167 14.51 -14.33 8.07
C LEU A 167 15.79 -15.03 7.57
N HIS A 168 15.89 -16.32 7.89
CA HIS A 168 16.93 -17.18 7.31
C HIS A 168 16.36 -17.94 6.11
N ASN A 169 17.16 -18.13 5.06
CA ASN A 169 16.72 -18.79 3.83
C ASN A 169 16.12 -20.21 4.04
N SER A 170 16.57 -20.95 5.08
CA SER A 170 16.02 -22.27 5.42
C SER A 170 14.52 -22.26 5.80
N LEU A 171 13.95 -21.08 6.09
CA LEU A 171 12.54 -20.89 6.38
C LEU A 171 11.70 -20.67 5.12
N MET A 172 12.37 -20.51 3.96
CA MET A 172 11.74 -20.22 2.69
C MET A 172 11.52 -21.49 1.87
N VAL A 173 10.52 -21.45 1.02
CA VAL A 173 10.27 -22.40 -0.07
C VAL A 173 9.95 -21.63 -1.34
N THR A 174 10.10 -22.33 -2.46
CA THR A 174 9.80 -21.76 -3.78
C THR A 174 8.61 -22.47 -4.39
N GLU A 175 7.66 -21.72 -4.91
CA GLU A 175 6.44 -22.22 -5.54
C GLU A 175 6.31 -21.66 -6.96
N ARG A 176 6.00 -22.53 -7.94
CA ARG A 176 5.75 -22.10 -9.31
C ARG A 176 4.32 -21.61 -9.43
N VAL A 177 4.14 -20.41 -10.02
CA VAL A 177 2.85 -19.78 -10.24
C VAL A 177 2.65 -19.44 -11.71
N ILE A 178 1.39 -19.49 -12.13
CA ILE A 178 0.99 -19.07 -13.48
C ILE A 178 0.87 -17.55 -13.50
N CYS A 179 1.37 -16.93 -14.56
CA CYS A 179 1.34 -15.49 -14.76
C CYS A 179 0.43 -15.11 -15.92
N THR A 180 -0.11 -13.90 -15.85
CA THR A 180 -0.86 -13.25 -16.92
C THR A 180 -0.49 -11.78 -17.01
N THR A 181 -0.66 -11.16 -18.16
CA THR A 181 -0.53 -9.70 -18.27
C THR A 181 -1.77 -9.02 -17.71
N PHE A 182 -1.62 -7.76 -17.30
CA PHE A 182 -2.76 -6.96 -16.81
C PHE A 182 -3.87 -6.86 -17.85
N ASP A 183 -3.52 -6.61 -19.11
CA ASP A 183 -4.48 -6.54 -20.23
C ASP A 183 -5.21 -7.86 -20.45
N ALA A 184 -4.49 -8.98 -20.44
CA ALA A 184 -5.10 -10.29 -20.61
C ALA A 184 -6.01 -10.67 -19.45
N LEU A 185 -5.62 -10.31 -18.21
CA LEU A 185 -6.45 -10.49 -17.02
C LEU A 185 -7.79 -9.78 -17.18
N LEU A 186 -7.76 -8.49 -17.54
CA LEU A 186 -8.97 -7.68 -17.71
C LEU A 186 -9.86 -8.22 -18.84
N ALA A 187 -9.25 -8.58 -19.97
CA ALA A 187 -9.96 -9.12 -21.13
C ALA A 187 -10.67 -10.45 -20.82
N ALA A 188 -9.99 -11.35 -20.10
CA ALA A 188 -10.53 -12.66 -19.73
C ALA A 188 -11.78 -12.57 -18.83
N HIS A 189 -11.89 -11.48 -18.04
CA HIS A 189 -12.98 -11.27 -17.09
C HIS A 189 -13.95 -10.14 -17.51
N ASN A 190 -13.82 -9.59 -18.72
CA ASN A 190 -14.64 -8.49 -19.23
C ASN A 190 -14.65 -7.27 -18.30
N ILE A 191 -13.50 -6.94 -17.70
CA ILE A 191 -13.32 -5.76 -16.87
C ILE A 191 -12.89 -4.58 -17.73
N SER A 192 -13.62 -3.52 -17.65
CA SER A 192 -13.33 -2.22 -18.29
C SER A 192 -13.63 -1.10 -17.30
N ASN A 193 -13.07 0.09 -17.56
CA ASN A 193 -13.33 1.29 -16.75
C ASN A 193 -13.05 1.06 -15.25
N ILE A 194 -11.84 0.60 -14.93
CA ILE A 194 -11.42 0.37 -13.56
C ILE A 194 -11.47 1.68 -12.80
N GLU A 195 -12.19 1.71 -11.69
CA GLU A 195 -12.19 2.85 -10.80
C GLU A 195 -11.06 2.76 -9.77
N LEU A 196 -10.82 1.56 -9.24
CA LEU A 196 -9.85 1.34 -8.18
C LEU A 196 -8.90 0.20 -8.57
N LEU A 197 -7.61 0.49 -8.62
CA LEU A 197 -6.53 -0.48 -8.71
C LEU A 197 -5.78 -0.52 -7.38
N ILE A 198 -5.62 -1.71 -6.81
CA ILE A 198 -4.79 -1.94 -5.62
C ILE A 198 -3.70 -2.93 -5.99
N THR A 199 -2.46 -2.64 -5.59
CA THR A 199 -1.35 -3.59 -5.68
C THR A 199 -0.63 -3.67 -4.34
N ASP A 200 -0.37 -4.89 -3.90
CA ASP A 200 0.41 -5.22 -2.71
C ASP A 200 1.07 -6.59 -3.01
N THR A 201 2.24 -6.53 -3.62
CA THR A 201 2.90 -7.70 -4.24
C THR A 201 4.28 -7.97 -3.67
N GLU A 202 4.53 -7.44 -2.46
CA GLU A 202 5.79 -7.69 -1.73
C GLU A 202 7.02 -7.36 -2.59
N GLY A 203 6.97 -6.14 -3.19
CA GLY A 203 8.09 -5.57 -3.94
C GLY A 203 8.02 -5.71 -5.47
N TYR A 204 6.96 -6.31 -6.03
CA TYR A 204 6.78 -6.37 -7.49
C TYR A 204 5.83 -5.26 -8.04
N ASP A 205 5.36 -4.39 -7.18
CA ASP A 205 4.42 -3.29 -7.48
C ASP A 205 4.95 -2.33 -8.55
N PHE A 206 6.23 -1.97 -8.47
CA PHE A 206 6.87 -1.11 -9.48
C PHE A 206 6.76 -1.71 -10.88
N GLU A 207 7.11 -3.00 -11.04
CA GLU A 207 7.10 -3.70 -12.33
C GLU A 207 5.70 -3.81 -12.91
N ILE A 208 4.69 -4.03 -12.08
CA ILE A 208 3.29 -4.05 -12.50
C ILE A 208 2.85 -2.67 -12.95
N LEU A 209 2.93 -1.68 -12.07
CA LEU A 209 2.36 -0.35 -12.28
C LEU A 209 3.08 0.43 -13.39
N ARG A 210 4.39 0.26 -13.52
CA ARG A 210 5.18 0.93 -14.58
C ARG A 210 4.84 0.44 -15.97
N ASN A 211 4.29 -0.78 -16.07
CA ASN A 211 3.93 -1.41 -17.34
C ASN A 211 2.43 -1.39 -17.65
N ILE A 212 1.58 -0.89 -16.75
CA ILE A 212 0.17 -0.61 -17.05
C ILE A 212 0.09 0.65 -17.92
N ASP A 213 -0.60 0.56 -19.04
CA ASP A 213 -0.91 1.72 -19.89
C ASP A 213 -1.97 2.59 -19.21
N LEU A 214 -1.52 3.62 -18.48
CA LEU A 214 -2.40 4.57 -17.78
C LEU A 214 -3.16 5.51 -18.72
N ALA A 215 -2.78 5.62 -19.99
CA ALA A 215 -3.58 6.34 -20.97
C ALA A 215 -4.79 5.50 -21.42
N LYS A 216 -4.64 4.17 -21.46
CA LYS A 216 -5.69 3.22 -21.84
C LYS A 216 -6.64 2.90 -20.69
N HIS A 217 -6.10 2.48 -19.54
CA HIS A 217 -6.91 1.96 -18.43
C HIS A 217 -7.37 3.03 -17.44
N ARG A 218 -6.56 4.01 -17.18
CA ARG A 218 -6.82 5.23 -16.41
C ARG A 218 -7.66 5.03 -15.13
N PRO A 219 -7.27 4.16 -14.18
CA PRO A 219 -7.99 4.02 -12.92
C PRO A 219 -8.15 5.36 -12.21
N VAL A 220 -9.28 5.59 -11.54
CA VAL A 220 -9.49 6.84 -10.80
C VAL A 220 -8.59 6.90 -9.57
N TYR A 221 -8.41 5.74 -8.93
CA TYR A 221 -7.54 5.55 -7.76
C TYR A 221 -6.57 4.38 -8.02
N ILE A 222 -5.31 4.57 -7.67
CA ILE A 222 -4.30 3.52 -7.63
C ILE A 222 -3.68 3.55 -6.24
N HIS A 223 -3.90 2.51 -5.45
CA HIS A 223 -3.28 2.34 -4.14
C HIS A 223 -2.24 1.24 -4.23
N PHE A 224 -1.02 1.50 -3.76
CA PHE A 224 0.08 0.55 -3.92
C PHE A 224 1.08 0.60 -2.77
N GLU A 225 1.69 -0.55 -2.48
CA GLU A 225 2.79 -0.64 -1.56
C GLU A 225 4.09 -0.19 -2.24
N HIS A 226 4.80 0.74 -1.62
CA HIS A 226 6.17 1.09 -2.02
C HIS A 226 7.21 0.53 -1.05
N GLY A 227 6.86 0.28 0.18
CA GLY A 227 7.73 -0.31 1.19
C GLY A 227 9.12 0.33 1.31
N LEU A 228 9.28 1.63 0.98
CA LEU A 228 10.55 2.35 1.01
C LEU A 228 11.30 2.22 2.35
N PRO A 229 10.64 2.27 3.53
CA PRO A 229 11.33 2.14 4.80
C PRO A 229 12.01 0.78 5.01
N VAL A 230 11.52 -0.25 4.36
CA VAL A 230 12.03 -1.62 4.47
C VAL A 230 12.78 -2.08 3.22
N GLY A 231 12.78 -1.28 2.15
CA GLY A 231 13.56 -1.53 0.95
C GLY A 231 12.88 -2.42 -0.09
N LEU A 232 11.54 -2.51 -0.09
CA LEU A 232 10.78 -3.23 -1.14
C LEU A 232 10.94 -2.56 -2.50
N MET A 233 10.87 -1.24 -2.53
CA MET A 233 11.10 -0.43 -3.73
C MET A 233 12.29 0.49 -3.48
N SER A 234 13.16 0.68 -4.48
CA SER A 234 14.23 1.67 -4.39
C SER A 234 13.70 3.09 -4.60
N TRP A 235 14.43 4.10 -4.10
CA TRP A 235 14.08 5.51 -4.33
C TRP A 235 14.04 5.88 -5.81
N GLU A 236 14.88 5.27 -6.64
CA GLU A 236 14.93 5.48 -8.08
C GLU A 236 13.67 4.95 -8.76
N GLN A 237 13.27 3.73 -8.45
CA GLN A 237 12.02 3.12 -8.94
C GLN A 237 10.81 3.95 -8.50
N TYR A 238 10.76 4.32 -7.22
CA TYR A 238 9.67 5.13 -6.69
C TYR A 238 9.54 6.48 -7.41
N LYS A 239 10.63 7.22 -7.57
CA LYS A 239 10.63 8.50 -8.32
C LYS A 239 10.21 8.32 -9.77
N ASP A 240 10.63 7.24 -10.43
CA ASP A 240 10.22 6.95 -11.80
C ASP A 240 8.72 6.67 -11.89
N LEU A 241 8.19 5.86 -10.98
CA LEU A 241 6.77 5.55 -10.90
C LEU A 241 5.91 6.79 -10.64
N ILE A 242 6.30 7.62 -9.68
CA ILE A 242 5.61 8.89 -9.39
C ILE A 242 5.63 9.82 -10.60
N ARG A 243 6.78 9.93 -11.28
CA ARG A 243 6.88 10.72 -12.53
C ARG A 243 5.94 10.18 -13.60
N TYR A 244 5.91 8.87 -13.78
CA TYR A 244 5.02 8.22 -14.74
C TYR A 244 3.55 8.55 -14.44
N MET A 245 3.11 8.38 -13.19
CA MET A 245 1.73 8.67 -12.78
C MET A 245 1.39 10.17 -12.92
N THR A 246 2.28 11.06 -12.50
CA THR A 246 2.03 12.50 -12.59
C THR A 246 1.97 13.00 -14.04
N GLN A 247 2.75 12.42 -14.95
CA GLN A 247 2.65 12.70 -16.39
C GLN A 247 1.30 12.29 -17.00
N HIS A 248 0.61 11.32 -16.35
CA HIS A 248 -0.76 10.91 -16.71
C HIS A 248 -1.85 11.64 -15.93
N GLY A 249 -1.49 12.69 -15.19
CA GLY A 249 -2.42 13.60 -14.50
C GLY A 249 -2.83 13.17 -13.10
N TYR A 250 -2.14 12.23 -12.48
CA TYR A 250 -2.41 11.81 -11.11
C TYR A 250 -1.75 12.75 -10.09
N ASN A 251 -2.47 13.04 -9.02
CA ASN A 251 -1.92 13.51 -7.76
C ASN A 251 -1.53 12.33 -6.88
N ILE A 252 -0.56 12.52 -5.99
CA ILE A 252 -0.04 11.44 -5.16
C ILE A 252 -0.15 11.83 -3.68
N SER A 253 -0.72 10.97 -2.87
CA SER A 253 -0.64 11.00 -1.41
C SER A 253 0.28 9.90 -0.93
N HIS A 254 1.22 10.23 -0.05
CA HIS A 254 2.19 9.30 0.51
C HIS A 254 1.83 8.95 1.94
N GLU A 255 1.85 7.66 2.24
CA GLU A 255 1.78 7.12 3.60
C GLU A 255 3.12 6.46 3.96
N SER A 256 3.25 5.77 5.09
CA SER A 256 4.56 5.27 5.52
C SER A 256 5.11 4.14 4.65
N HIS A 257 4.25 3.24 4.16
CA HIS A 257 4.61 2.09 3.33
C HIS A 257 3.87 2.10 2.00
N ASP A 258 2.80 2.86 1.91
CA ASP A 258 1.88 2.88 0.78
C ASP A 258 1.82 4.26 0.15
N ALA A 259 1.33 4.33 -1.07
CA ALA A 259 0.95 5.57 -1.72
C ALA A 259 -0.38 5.40 -2.45
N THR A 260 -1.10 6.51 -2.55
CA THR A 260 -2.35 6.57 -3.33
C THR A 260 -2.22 7.62 -4.42
N ALA A 261 -2.23 7.17 -5.67
CA ALA A 261 -2.38 8.05 -6.82
C ALA A 261 -3.87 8.23 -7.13
N PHE A 262 -4.30 9.44 -7.43
CA PHE A 262 -5.69 9.74 -7.73
C PHE A 262 -5.82 10.84 -8.77
N LEU A 263 -6.83 10.74 -9.62
CA LEU A 263 -7.14 11.77 -10.59
C LEU A 263 -7.84 12.94 -9.90
N PRO A 264 -7.60 14.22 -10.30
CA PRO A 264 -8.19 15.38 -9.65
C PRO A 264 -9.72 15.36 -9.54
N GLN A 265 -10.42 14.81 -10.54
CA GLN A 265 -11.87 14.64 -10.50
C GLN A 265 -12.37 13.72 -9.37
N ALA A 266 -11.48 12.89 -8.82
CA ALA A 266 -11.80 12.03 -7.69
C ALA A 266 -12.11 12.79 -6.39
N LEU A 267 -11.69 14.05 -6.30
CA LEU A 267 -11.95 14.95 -5.17
C LEU A 267 -13.17 15.84 -5.37
N GLN A 268 -13.81 15.79 -6.55
CA GLN A 268 -15.09 16.47 -6.81
C GLN A 268 -16.23 15.57 -6.31
N LEU A 269 -16.35 15.50 -4.99
CA LEU A 269 -17.38 14.74 -4.28
C LEU A 269 -18.68 15.53 -4.14
#